data_23e1f7bf4fa9feda927fb41c1e2f40d1
#
_entry.id   23e1f7bf4fa9feda927fb41c1e2f40d1
#
_cell.length_a   1.000
_cell.length_b   1.000
_cell.length_c   1.000
_cell.angle_alpha   90.00
_cell.angle_beta   90.00
_cell.angle_gamma   90.00
#
_symmetry.space_group_name_H-M   'P 1'
#
loop_
_entity.id
_entity.type
_entity.pdbx_description
1 polymer ?
#
loop_
_entity_poly.entity_id
_entity_poly.type
_entity_poly.pdbx_seq_one_letter_code
_entity_poly.pdbx_strand_id
1 'polypeptide(L)'
;MKYSFVLPAYKASFLREAIDSILNQTYSDFELIVVNDASPDDLDSIIDSYSDRRIKYYKNKENVGGVSLVKQWNYCVSLCNTDYFVLASDDDEYDWGYLMEMDKLVSKYPDANVFRPRVKYVDDKNNTLWIDGYLKEFCSGLDFLDAWTKGWIGGGIPFYLFKRQAISDIEGFANYPMAWHSDDATILRMSKNGIVSTTDILFSFRTSGINISSRRNTYEDLINKINASAQFYEEVMQYLSSINSLDEYQVSLKLSIERTLASFIQNDRIHGQVFNASIKDATLAVKESMHIPFISKRRMWFRYLLFLIYGR
;
A
#
# COMPACT_ATOMS: atom_id res chain seq x y z
N MET A 1 1.78 -9.86 24.37
CA MET A 1 2.22 -9.68 22.96
C MET A 1 2.05 -8.21 22.57
N LYS A 2 3.08 -7.64 21.98
CA LYS A 2 3.08 -6.23 21.54
C LYS A 2 2.69 -6.07 20.07
N TYR A 3 2.86 -7.14 19.26
CA TYR A 3 2.76 -7.13 17.82
C TYR A 3 1.81 -8.20 17.29
N SER A 4 1.05 -7.86 16.23
CA SER A 4 0.29 -8.80 15.43
C SER A 4 0.66 -8.65 13.95
N PHE A 5 0.88 -9.77 13.26
CA PHE A 5 0.69 -9.81 11.82
C PHE A 5 -0.76 -10.20 11.55
N VAL A 6 -1.45 -9.42 10.74
CA VAL A 6 -2.84 -9.68 10.34
C VAL A 6 -2.83 -9.90 8.83
N LEU A 7 -3.18 -11.11 8.41
CA LEU A 7 -3.03 -11.58 7.04
C LEU A 7 -4.42 -11.93 6.47
N PRO A 8 -5.07 -11.00 5.74
CA PRO A 8 -6.19 -11.35 4.89
C PRO A 8 -5.70 -12.26 3.76
N ALA A 9 -6.23 -13.49 3.67
CA ALA A 9 -5.80 -14.51 2.73
C ALA A 9 -6.93 -14.85 1.75
N TYR A 10 -6.61 -14.88 0.46
CA TYR A 10 -7.54 -15.24 -0.61
C TYR A 10 -6.91 -16.14 -1.66
N LYS A 11 -5.59 -16.05 -1.90
CA LYS A 11 -4.84 -16.82 -2.88
C LYS A 11 -3.95 -17.84 -2.16
N ALA A 12 -3.92 -19.09 -2.67
CA ALA A 12 -3.07 -20.15 -2.13
C ALA A 12 -1.62 -20.08 -2.64
N SER A 13 -1.38 -19.44 -3.81
CA SER A 13 -0.15 -19.59 -4.60
C SER A 13 1.14 -19.31 -3.84
N PHE A 14 1.16 -18.28 -2.98
CA PHE A 14 2.33 -17.87 -2.19
C PHE A 14 2.05 -17.80 -0.68
N LEU A 15 0.85 -18.26 -0.27
CA LEU A 15 0.42 -18.14 1.13
C LEU A 15 1.38 -18.85 2.10
N ARG A 16 1.95 -19.99 1.70
CA ARG A 16 2.90 -20.73 2.52
C ARG A 16 4.18 -19.93 2.75
N GLU A 17 4.74 -19.36 1.68
CA GLU A 17 5.95 -18.54 1.75
C GLU A 17 5.71 -17.29 2.63
N ALA A 18 4.54 -16.65 2.50
CA ALA A 18 4.15 -15.51 3.31
C ALA A 18 4.07 -15.89 4.80
N ILE A 19 3.37 -17.00 5.16
CA ILE A 19 3.26 -17.47 6.53
C ILE A 19 4.63 -17.86 7.08
N ASP A 20 5.43 -18.61 6.33
CA ASP A 20 6.76 -19.06 6.74
C ASP A 20 7.66 -17.86 7.04
N SER A 21 7.64 -16.82 6.20
CA SER A 21 8.42 -15.59 6.40
C SER A 21 8.05 -14.86 7.70
N ILE A 22 6.76 -14.87 8.06
CA ILE A 22 6.26 -14.29 9.30
C ILE A 22 6.65 -15.16 10.51
N LEU A 23 6.46 -16.46 10.44
CA LEU A 23 6.75 -17.35 11.57
C LEU A 23 8.25 -17.46 11.88
N ASN A 24 9.11 -17.21 10.89
CA ASN A 24 10.57 -17.22 11.02
C ASN A 24 11.17 -15.91 11.59
N GLN A 25 10.35 -14.98 12.08
CA GLN A 25 10.86 -13.76 12.70
C GLN A 25 11.71 -14.06 13.95
N THR A 26 12.84 -13.39 14.08
CA THR A 26 13.73 -13.51 15.25
C THR A 26 13.14 -12.94 16.55
N TYR A 27 12.24 -11.98 16.42
CA TYR A 27 11.42 -11.52 17.54
C TYR A 27 10.20 -12.43 17.68
N SER A 28 10.12 -13.20 18.76
CA SER A 28 9.16 -14.33 18.88
C SER A 28 7.83 -13.98 19.57
N ASP A 29 7.74 -12.83 20.29
CA ASP A 29 6.53 -12.46 21.05
C ASP A 29 5.51 -11.71 20.20
N PHE A 30 4.96 -12.38 19.21
CA PHE A 30 3.90 -11.87 18.33
C PHE A 30 2.84 -12.93 18.07
N GLU A 31 1.71 -12.51 17.49
CA GLU A 31 0.69 -13.39 16.94
C GLU A 31 0.55 -13.21 15.42
N LEU A 32 0.09 -14.26 14.75
CA LEU A 32 -0.31 -14.24 13.34
C LEU A 32 -1.81 -14.53 13.25
N ILE A 33 -2.58 -13.55 12.83
CA ILE A 33 -4.01 -13.65 12.59
C ILE A 33 -4.21 -13.85 11.08
N VAL A 34 -4.59 -15.06 10.66
CA VAL A 34 -4.92 -15.35 9.26
C VAL A 34 -6.44 -15.33 9.10
N VAL A 35 -6.91 -14.56 8.12
CA VAL A 35 -8.34 -14.43 7.82
C VAL A 35 -8.60 -14.89 6.38
N ASN A 36 -9.09 -16.12 6.22
CA ASN A 36 -9.55 -16.64 4.94
C ASN A 36 -10.83 -15.89 4.51
N ASP A 37 -10.72 -15.11 3.45
CA ASP A 37 -11.81 -14.28 2.94
C ASP A 37 -12.72 -15.04 1.97
N ALA A 38 -13.22 -16.21 2.41
CA ALA A 38 -14.01 -17.13 1.61
C ALA A 38 -13.34 -17.47 0.27
N SER A 39 -12.05 -17.81 0.33
CA SER A 39 -11.25 -18.20 -0.83
C SER A 39 -11.86 -19.41 -1.56
N PRO A 40 -11.82 -19.44 -2.90
CA PRO A 40 -12.10 -20.63 -3.67
C PRO A 40 -10.98 -21.68 -3.59
N ASP A 41 -9.77 -21.30 -3.17
CA ASP A 41 -8.63 -22.20 -2.97
C ASP A 41 -8.73 -22.90 -1.61
N ASP A 42 -8.12 -24.09 -1.47
CA ASP A 42 -8.05 -24.81 -0.22
C ASP A 42 -6.97 -24.25 0.72
N LEU A 43 -7.29 -23.11 1.34
CA LEU A 43 -6.42 -22.49 2.35
C LEU A 43 -6.45 -23.25 3.67
N ASP A 44 -7.55 -23.97 3.96
CA ASP A 44 -7.69 -24.74 5.20
C ASP A 44 -6.58 -25.79 5.31
N SER A 45 -6.33 -26.57 4.26
CA SER A 45 -5.25 -27.57 4.25
C SER A 45 -3.85 -26.94 4.40
N ILE A 46 -3.64 -25.72 3.93
CA ILE A 46 -2.38 -25.00 4.15
C ILE A 46 -2.23 -24.68 5.63
N ILE A 47 -3.26 -24.09 6.25
CA ILE A 47 -3.22 -23.68 7.66
C ILE A 47 -3.11 -24.90 8.59
N ASP A 48 -3.86 -25.95 8.33
CA ASP A 48 -3.85 -27.20 9.13
C ASP A 48 -2.50 -27.91 9.14
N SER A 49 -1.62 -27.60 8.16
CA SER A 49 -0.25 -28.13 8.11
C SER A 49 0.70 -27.48 9.14
N TYR A 50 0.29 -26.37 9.77
CA TYR A 50 1.06 -25.69 10.81
C TYR A 50 0.58 -26.10 12.21
N SER A 51 1.54 -26.29 13.13
CA SER A 51 1.29 -26.55 14.55
C SER A 51 1.77 -25.38 15.45
N ASP A 52 1.96 -24.18 14.89
CA ASP A 52 2.45 -23.04 15.60
C ASP A 52 1.34 -22.33 16.39
N ARG A 53 1.50 -22.25 17.72
CA ARG A 53 0.53 -21.63 18.64
C ARG A 53 0.31 -20.12 18.45
N ARG A 54 1.16 -19.46 17.68
CA ARG A 54 1.03 -18.05 17.34
C ARG A 54 -0.03 -17.79 16.29
N ILE A 55 -0.42 -18.82 15.52
CA ILE A 55 -1.44 -18.70 14.47
C ILE A 55 -2.83 -18.70 15.11
N LYS A 56 -3.64 -17.71 14.71
CA LYS A 56 -5.08 -17.65 14.93
C LYS A 56 -5.75 -17.62 13.56
N TYR A 57 -6.63 -18.58 13.29
CA TYR A 57 -7.29 -18.71 12.00
C TYR A 57 -8.77 -18.37 12.09
N TYR A 58 -9.21 -17.51 11.17
CA TYR A 58 -10.61 -17.10 11.01
C TYR A 58 -11.04 -17.30 9.56
N LYS A 59 -12.33 -17.55 9.34
CA LYS A 59 -12.89 -17.75 8.01
C LYS A 59 -14.16 -16.92 7.84
N ASN A 60 -14.17 -16.09 6.81
CA ASN A 60 -15.35 -15.33 6.42
C ASN A 60 -16.38 -16.26 5.77
N LYS A 61 -17.68 -15.91 5.90
CA LYS A 61 -18.76 -16.63 5.22
C LYS A 61 -18.85 -16.28 3.73
N GLU A 62 -18.39 -15.09 3.38
CA GLU A 62 -18.42 -14.53 2.02
C GLU A 62 -17.16 -13.70 1.76
N ASN A 63 -16.82 -13.50 0.48
CA ASN A 63 -15.67 -12.69 0.07
C ASN A 63 -15.96 -11.20 0.28
N VAL A 64 -15.51 -10.66 1.39
CA VAL A 64 -15.67 -9.24 1.76
C VAL A 64 -14.72 -8.35 0.95
N GLY A 65 -13.46 -8.78 0.75
CA GLY A 65 -12.45 -8.04 0.00
C GLY A 65 -12.80 -7.91 -1.49
N GLY A 66 -13.52 -8.87 -2.06
CA GLY A 66 -14.04 -8.80 -3.42
C GLY A 66 -15.08 -7.69 -3.62
N VAL A 67 -15.78 -7.29 -2.55
CA VAL A 67 -16.75 -6.18 -2.55
C VAL A 67 -16.06 -4.88 -2.11
N SER A 68 -15.27 -4.93 -1.03
CA SER A 68 -14.53 -3.79 -0.52
C SER A 68 -13.29 -4.24 0.24
N LEU A 69 -12.13 -4.01 -0.36
CA LEU A 69 -10.85 -4.34 0.24
C LEU A 69 -10.63 -3.61 1.57
N VAL A 70 -11.02 -2.33 1.65
CA VAL A 70 -10.91 -1.53 2.88
C VAL A 70 -11.80 -2.07 4.00
N LYS A 71 -13.00 -2.57 3.69
CA LYS A 71 -13.85 -3.22 4.71
C LYS A 71 -13.19 -4.49 5.24
N GLN A 72 -12.59 -5.30 4.35
CA GLN A 72 -11.84 -6.50 4.75
C GLN A 72 -10.65 -6.13 5.63
N TRP A 73 -9.86 -5.11 5.27
CA TRP A 73 -8.74 -4.64 6.07
C TRP A 73 -9.17 -4.20 7.48
N ASN A 74 -10.19 -3.36 7.57
CA ASN A 74 -10.72 -2.90 8.85
C ASN A 74 -11.26 -4.05 9.71
N TYR A 75 -11.97 -5.01 9.10
CA TYR A 75 -12.41 -6.21 9.80
C TYR A 75 -11.23 -7.02 10.32
N CYS A 76 -10.24 -7.30 9.49
CA CYS A 76 -9.05 -8.05 9.89
C CYS A 76 -8.32 -7.37 11.07
N VAL A 77 -8.12 -6.05 11.01
CA VAL A 77 -7.47 -5.30 12.10
C VAL A 77 -8.33 -5.26 13.37
N SER A 78 -9.66 -5.35 13.26
CA SER A 78 -10.55 -5.41 14.44
C SER A 78 -10.36 -6.67 15.29
N LEU A 79 -9.77 -7.73 14.73
CA LEU A 79 -9.42 -8.97 15.45
C LEU A 79 -8.12 -8.84 16.25
N CYS A 80 -7.34 -7.79 15.99
CA CYS A 80 -6.06 -7.53 16.64
C CYS A 80 -6.27 -6.82 17.99
N ASN A 81 -5.58 -7.32 19.04
CA ASN A 81 -5.62 -6.73 20.38
C ASN A 81 -4.24 -6.21 20.86
N THR A 82 -3.23 -6.20 20.02
CA THR A 82 -1.88 -5.72 20.32
C THR A 82 -1.75 -4.21 20.09
N ASP A 83 -0.67 -3.61 20.57
CA ASP A 83 -0.43 -2.16 20.42
C ASP A 83 -0.05 -1.79 18.99
N TYR A 84 0.62 -2.70 18.29
CA TYR A 84 1.09 -2.53 16.91
C TYR A 84 0.69 -3.71 16.03
N PHE A 85 0.43 -3.44 14.77
CA PHE A 85 0.11 -4.47 13.79
C PHE A 85 0.75 -4.20 12.42
N VAL A 86 0.94 -5.27 11.68
CA VAL A 86 1.23 -5.27 10.25
C VAL A 86 0.02 -5.85 9.55
N LEU A 87 -0.52 -5.18 8.54
CA LEU A 87 -1.53 -5.76 7.65
C LEU A 87 -0.80 -6.42 6.47
N ALA A 88 -0.48 -7.69 6.63
CA ALA A 88 0.28 -8.48 5.66
C ALA A 88 -0.55 -8.85 4.42
N SER A 89 0.10 -9.32 3.36
CA SER A 89 -0.54 -9.90 2.19
C SER A 89 -0.21 -11.39 2.04
N ASP A 90 -1.01 -12.10 1.24
CA ASP A 90 -0.87 -13.54 1.01
C ASP A 90 0.17 -13.90 -0.07
N ASP A 91 0.96 -12.92 -0.54
CA ASP A 91 1.96 -13.12 -1.60
C ASP A 91 3.31 -12.40 -1.35
N ASP A 92 3.47 -11.71 -0.24
CA ASP A 92 4.69 -10.96 0.11
C ASP A 92 5.51 -11.68 1.19
N GLU A 93 6.79 -11.30 1.33
CA GLU A 93 7.70 -11.91 2.31
C GLU A 93 8.38 -10.87 3.20
N TYR A 94 8.49 -11.19 4.51
CA TYR A 94 9.21 -10.41 5.51
C TYR A 94 10.58 -11.06 5.77
N ASP A 95 11.64 -10.26 5.77
CA ASP A 95 12.96 -10.72 6.24
C ASP A 95 12.86 -11.13 7.72
N TRP A 96 13.63 -12.14 8.10
CA TRP A 96 13.65 -12.68 9.47
C TRP A 96 13.98 -11.65 10.56
N GLY A 97 14.63 -10.54 10.19
CA GLY A 97 14.97 -9.41 11.06
C GLY A 97 13.93 -8.30 11.13
N TYR A 98 12.86 -8.36 10.32
CA TYR A 98 11.89 -7.27 10.20
C TYR A 98 11.33 -6.81 11.55
N LEU A 99 10.73 -7.71 12.32
CA LEU A 99 10.06 -7.34 13.55
C LEU A 99 11.03 -6.88 14.65
N MET A 100 12.24 -7.44 14.68
CA MET A 100 13.30 -7.01 15.60
C MET A 100 13.73 -5.57 15.31
N GLU A 101 13.89 -5.21 14.04
CA GLU A 101 14.25 -3.84 13.67
C GLU A 101 13.10 -2.86 13.93
N MET A 102 11.86 -3.25 13.60
CA MET A 102 10.68 -2.44 13.92
C MET A 102 10.56 -2.21 15.45
N ASP A 103 10.84 -3.19 16.29
CA ASP A 103 10.81 -3.03 17.76
C ASP A 103 11.86 -2.02 18.27
N LYS A 104 13.05 -2.00 17.68
CA LYS A 104 14.07 -0.98 17.99
C LYS A 104 13.57 0.42 17.62
N LEU A 105 13.00 0.58 16.42
CA LEU A 105 12.46 1.85 15.95
C LEU A 105 11.28 2.33 16.80
N VAL A 106 10.36 1.44 17.17
CA VAL A 106 9.24 1.72 18.08
C VAL A 106 9.74 2.18 19.44
N SER A 107 10.80 1.54 19.97
CA SER A 107 11.40 1.90 21.24
C SER A 107 12.11 3.26 21.20
N LYS A 108 12.71 3.61 20.07
CA LYS A 108 13.41 4.88 19.85
C LYS A 108 12.44 6.04 19.58
N TYR A 109 11.29 5.76 18.91
CA TYR A 109 10.30 6.76 18.50
C TYR A 109 8.88 6.37 18.97
N PRO A 110 8.60 6.35 20.28
CA PRO A 110 7.33 5.83 20.84
C PRO A 110 6.09 6.63 20.43
N ASP A 111 6.27 7.89 20.02
CA ASP A 111 5.18 8.77 19.58
C ASP A 111 4.84 8.61 18.10
N ALA A 112 5.70 7.95 17.31
CA ALA A 112 5.44 7.72 15.90
C ALA A 112 4.31 6.68 15.71
N ASN A 113 3.55 6.86 14.63
CA ASN A 113 2.39 6.03 14.33
C ASN A 113 2.67 4.99 13.23
N VAL A 114 3.68 5.23 12.39
CA VAL A 114 3.96 4.47 11.17
C VAL A 114 5.45 4.18 11.09
N PHE A 115 5.78 2.92 10.87
CA PHE A 115 7.17 2.44 10.73
C PHE A 115 7.27 1.63 9.44
N ARG A 116 8.35 1.80 8.68
CA ARG A 116 8.57 1.04 7.46
C ARG A 116 10.03 0.62 7.28
N PRO A 117 10.27 -0.56 6.68
CA PRO A 117 11.60 -0.90 6.17
C PRO A 117 11.81 -0.28 4.79
N ARG A 118 13.00 -0.44 4.25
CA ARG A 118 13.24 -0.32 2.82
C ARG A 118 12.68 -1.55 2.10
N VAL A 119 12.03 -1.36 0.97
CA VAL A 119 11.29 -2.40 0.24
C VAL A 119 12.07 -2.85 -0.99
N LYS A 120 12.10 -4.15 -1.22
CA LYS A 120 12.56 -4.80 -2.44
C LYS A 120 11.36 -5.35 -3.21
N TYR A 121 11.30 -5.07 -4.51
CA TYR A 121 10.27 -5.60 -5.40
C TYR A 121 10.83 -6.80 -6.15
N VAL A 122 10.08 -7.90 -6.16
CA VAL A 122 10.49 -9.16 -6.78
C VAL A 122 9.43 -9.67 -7.76
N ASP A 123 9.85 -10.50 -8.72
CA ASP A 123 8.93 -11.25 -9.59
C ASP A 123 8.41 -12.53 -8.88
N ASP A 124 7.65 -13.35 -9.62
CA ASP A 124 7.12 -14.64 -9.16
C ASP A 124 8.19 -15.69 -8.82
N LYS A 125 9.46 -15.45 -9.24
CA LYS A 125 10.62 -16.31 -8.98
C LYS A 125 11.60 -15.72 -7.96
N ASN A 126 11.19 -14.69 -7.22
CA ASN A 126 12.04 -13.96 -6.28
C ASN A 126 13.24 -13.22 -6.91
N ASN A 127 13.27 -12.99 -8.24
CA ASN A 127 14.27 -12.12 -8.82
C ASN A 127 13.97 -10.66 -8.49
N THR A 128 14.99 -9.91 -8.07
CA THR A 128 14.83 -8.49 -7.74
C THR A 128 14.59 -7.67 -9.02
N LEU A 129 13.47 -6.96 -9.04
CA LEU A 129 13.10 -6.03 -10.10
C LEU A 129 13.51 -4.60 -9.77
N TRP A 130 13.33 -4.18 -8.52
CA TRP A 130 13.62 -2.83 -8.06
C TRP A 130 13.78 -2.81 -6.53
N ILE A 131 14.42 -1.76 -6.01
CA ILE A 131 14.57 -1.51 -4.57
C ILE A 131 14.25 -0.03 -4.31
N ASP A 132 13.47 0.26 -3.27
CA ASP A 132 13.18 1.62 -2.81
C ASP A 132 14.45 2.47 -2.64
N GLY A 133 14.32 3.76 -2.84
CA GLY A 133 15.31 4.74 -2.40
C GLY A 133 15.42 4.82 -0.86
N TYR A 134 16.32 5.66 -0.40
CA TYR A 134 16.49 5.93 1.02
C TYR A 134 15.52 7.00 1.51
N LEU A 135 14.93 6.76 2.66
CA LEU A 135 14.27 7.79 3.47
C LEU A 135 15.14 8.15 4.67
N LYS A 136 14.94 9.35 5.22
CA LYS A 136 15.47 9.67 6.55
C LYS A 136 14.87 8.72 7.58
N GLU A 137 15.61 8.42 8.64
CA GLU A 137 15.09 7.57 9.72
C GLU A 137 13.79 8.13 10.32
N PHE A 138 13.69 9.46 10.45
CA PHE A 138 12.46 10.16 10.82
C PHE A 138 12.05 11.13 9.71
N CYS A 139 10.87 10.90 9.14
CA CYS A 139 10.29 11.68 8.05
C CYS A 139 9.01 12.39 8.49
N SER A 140 8.84 13.64 8.08
CA SER A 140 7.53 14.28 8.08
C SER A 140 6.65 13.74 6.94
N GLY A 141 5.35 14.05 6.98
CA GLY A 141 4.46 13.78 5.83
C GLY A 141 4.91 14.46 4.54
N LEU A 142 5.57 15.64 4.63
CA LEU A 142 6.15 16.30 3.46
C LEU A 142 7.36 15.54 2.89
N ASP A 143 8.27 15.05 3.74
CA ASP A 143 9.40 14.21 3.29
C ASP A 143 8.90 12.96 2.57
N PHE A 144 7.87 12.32 3.12
CA PHE A 144 7.26 11.12 2.53
C PHE A 144 6.63 11.42 1.16
N LEU A 145 5.78 12.44 1.08
CA LEU A 145 5.12 12.84 -0.17
C LEU A 145 6.11 13.27 -1.24
N ASP A 146 7.18 13.99 -0.89
CA ASP A 146 8.21 14.40 -1.85
C ASP A 146 8.94 13.18 -2.43
N ALA A 147 9.34 12.23 -1.59
CA ALA A 147 9.98 10.99 -2.03
C ALA A 147 9.03 10.15 -2.90
N TRP A 148 7.75 10.06 -2.52
CA TRP A 148 6.74 9.31 -3.24
C TRP A 148 6.42 9.94 -4.60
N THR A 149 6.21 11.26 -4.69
CA THR A 149 5.92 11.97 -5.95
C THR A 149 7.10 11.98 -6.92
N LYS A 150 8.32 11.73 -6.44
CA LYS A 150 9.51 11.53 -7.25
C LYS A 150 9.73 10.08 -7.69
N GLY A 151 8.86 9.16 -7.25
CA GLY A 151 9.00 7.73 -7.53
C GLY A 151 10.21 7.08 -6.86
N TRP A 152 10.75 7.68 -5.79
CA TRP A 152 11.89 7.11 -5.05
C TRP A 152 11.48 5.96 -4.15
N ILE A 153 10.22 5.95 -3.73
CA ILE A 153 9.62 4.91 -2.91
C ILE A 153 8.27 4.49 -3.49
N GLY A 154 7.94 3.23 -3.33
CA GLY A 154 6.60 2.73 -3.65
C GLY A 154 5.64 2.81 -2.47
N GLY A 155 4.37 2.55 -2.74
CA GLY A 155 3.29 2.42 -1.78
C GLY A 155 2.77 0.98 -1.71
N GLY A 156 2.19 0.63 -0.58
CA GLY A 156 1.55 -0.66 -0.32
C GLY A 156 1.36 -0.86 1.17
N ILE A 157 0.16 -1.25 1.58
CA ILE A 157 -0.19 -1.38 3.00
C ILE A 157 0.70 -2.39 3.74
N PRO A 158 1.16 -3.52 3.14
CA PRO A 158 1.95 -4.52 3.85
C PRO A 158 3.36 -4.06 4.24
N PHE A 159 3.83 -2.92 3.73
CA PHE A 159 5.18 -2.42 4.02
C PHE A 159 5.32 -1.93 5.47
N TYR A 160 4.20 -1.59 6.12
CA TYR A 160 4.21 -0.78 7.32
C TYR A 160 3.82 -1.57 8.57
N LEU A 161 4.52 -1.25 9.67
CA LEU A 161 4.04 -1.51 11.02
C LEU A 161 3.28 -0.27 11.50
N PHE A 162 2.06 -0.47 11.96
CA PHE A 162 1.14 0.59 12.41
C PHE A 162 0.92 0.55 13.91
N LYS A 163 0.83 1.72 14.53
CA LYS A 163 0.29 1.86 15.89
C LYS A 163 -1.23 1.72 15.84
N ARG A 164 -1.78 0.70 16.51
CA ARG A 164 -3.22 0.35 16.41
C ARG A 164 -4.14 1.48 16.87
N GLN A 165 -3.79 2.19 17.93
CA GLN A 165 -4.58 3.34 18.38
C GLN A 165 -4.68 4.41 17.28
N ALA A 166 -3.61 4.70 16.58
CA ALA A 166 -3.59 5.74 15.55
C ALA A 166 -4.48 5.41 14.34
N ILE A 167 -4.63 4.12 13.97
CA ILE A 167 -5.60 3.72 12.92
C ILE A 167 -7.05 3.91 13.43
N SER A 168 -7.30 3.67 14.71
CA SER A 168 -8.62 3.90 15.33
C SER A 168 -8.95 5.39 15.39
N ASP A 169 -7.97 6.24 15.70
CA ASP A 169 -8.14 7.69 15.80
C ASP A 169 -8.53 8.36 14.47
N ILE A 170 -8.18 7.72 13.34
CA ILE A 170 -8.57 8.16 11.98
C ILE A 170 -9.74 7.35 11.40
N GLU A 171 -10.46 6.59 12.25
CA GLU A 171 -11.63 5.80 11.89
C GLU A 171 -11.35 4.67 10.87
N GLY A 172 -10.13 4.15 10.86
CA GLY A 172 -9.70 3.04 9.99
C GLY A 172 -8.97 3.50 8.72
N PHE A 173 -8.81 2.56 7.79
CA PHE A 173 -8.14 2.85 6.52
C PHE A 173 -8.97 3.78 5.63
N ALA A 174 -8.31 4.67 4.90
CA ALA A 174 -8.94 5.55 3.93
C ALA A 174 -9.74 4.73 2.91
N ASN A 175 -11.01 5.07 2.72
CA ASN A 175 -11.93 4.29 1.89
C ASN A 175 -12.11 4.91 0.51
N TYR A 176 -11.18 4.64 -0.40
CA TYR A 176 -11.25 5.06 -1.78
C TYR A 176 -11.73 3.93 -2.69
N PRO A 177 -12.32 4.25 -3.88
CA PRO A 177 -12.73 3.23 -4.85
C PRO A 177 -11.61 2.22 -5.14
N MET A 178 -11.93 0.93 -5.11
CA MET A 178 -10.99 -0.19 -5.29
C MET A 178 -9.78 -0.20 -4.34
N ALA A 179 -9.84 0.52 -3.21
CA ALA A 179 -8.71 0.80 -2.32
C ALA A 179 -7.51 1.47 -3.03
N TRP A 180 -7.69 2.03 -4.23
CA TRP A 180 -6.64 2.70 -4.97
C TRP A 180 -6.27 4.00 -4.26
N HIS A 181 -5.00 4.17 -3.88
CA HIS A 181 -4.49 5.21 -2.98
C HIS A 181 -5.00 5.17 -1.52
N SER A 182 -5.74 4.12 -1.12
CA SER A 182 -6.18 4.00 0.28
C SER A 182 -5.01 3.83 1.25
N ASP A 183 -3.95 3.14 0.83
CA ASP A 183 -2.68 3.02 1.53
C ASP A 183 -1.98 4.39 1.65
N ASP A 184 -1.76 5.07 0.54
CA ASP A 184 -1.07 6.37 0.49
C ASP A 184 -1.79 7.41 1.38
N ALA A 185 -3.12 7.48 1.30
CA ALA A 185 -3.94 8.40 2.10
C ALA A 185 -3.92 8.03 3.60
N THR A 186 -3.99 6.75 3.93
CA THR A 186 -3.91 6.29 5.33
C THR A 186 -2.57 6.69 5.95
N ILE A 187 -1.46 6.43 5.24
CA ILE A 187 -0.12 6.82 5.68
C ILE A 187 -0.03 8.34 5.90
N LEU A 188 -0.56 9.13 4.96
CA LEU A 188 -0.57 10.58 5.07
C LEU A 188 -1.34 11.06 6.32
N ARG A 189 -2.54 10.51 6.57
CA ARG A 189 -3.34 10.85 7.76
C ARG A 189 -2.64 10.48 9.06
N MET A 190 -1.92 9.38 9.07
CA MET A 190 -1.16 8.90 10.23
C MET A 190 0.18 9.62 10.43
N SER A 191 0.68 10.35 9.44
CA SER A 191 2.01 10.98 9.45
C SER A 191 2.17 12.18 10.40
N LYS A 192 1.12 12.56 11.14
CA LYS A 192 1.13 13.71 12.07
C LYS A 192 2.31 13.66 13.06
N ASN A 193 2.64 12.49 13.56
CA ASN A 193 3.75 12.26 14.47
C ASN A 193 5.00 11.70 13.76
N GLY A 194 5.10 11.90 12.46
CA GLY A 194 6.17 11.39 11.62
C GLY A 194 5.99 9.95 11.16
N ILE A 195 6.82 9.59 10.18
CA ILE A 195 7.00 8.24 9.65
C ILE A 195 8.43 7.83 9.94
N VAL A 196 8.63 6.70 10.60
CA VAL A 196 9.95 6.21 10.94
C VAL A 196 10.38 5.12 9.96
N SER A 197 11.60 5.17 9.47
CA SER A 197 12.11 4.20 8.49
C SER A 197 13.50 3.71 8.82
N THR A 198 13.84 2.51 8.31
CA THR A 198 15.21 1.99 8.31
C THR A 198 15.74 1.88 6.89
N THR A 199 17.06 1.89 6.75
CA THR A 199 17.74 1.64 5.47
C THR A 199 17.82 0.16 5.12
N ASP A 200 17.50 -0.72 6.07
CA ASP A 200 17.55 -2.16 5.89
C ASP A 200 16.41 -2.66 5.00
N ILE A 201 16.75 -3.54 4.07
CA ILE A 201 15.78 -4.16 3.15
C ILE A 201 15.17 -5.36 3.86
N LEU A 202 14.00 -5.16 4.49
CA LEU A 202 13.37 -6.17 5.34
C LEU A 202 12.00 -6.64 4.84
N PHE A 203 11.62 -6.21 3.63
CA PHE A 203 10.35 -6.61 3.03
C PHE A 203 10.52 -6.79 1.52
N SER A 204 9.94 -7.87 0.99
CA SER A 204 9.90 -8.20 -0.43
C SER A 204 8.46 -8.15 -0.93
N PHE A 205 8.15 -7.15 -1.77
CA PHE A 205 6.86 -7.03 -2.44
C PHE A 205 6.87 -7.84 -3.73
N ARG A 206 5.95 -8.80 -3.86
CA ARG A 206 5.87 -9.67 -5.03
C ARG A 206 4.96 -9.10 -6.12
N THR A 207 5.52 -8.94 -7.32
CA THR A 207 4.78 -8.57 -8.53
C THR A 207 4.50 -9.83 -9.33
N SER A 208 3.41 -10.52 -9.00
CA SER A 208 3.08 -11.85 -9.56
C SER A 208 2.15 -11.79 -10.78
N GLY A 209 1.71 -10.62 -11.23
CA GLY A 209 0.72 -10.47 -12.33
C GLY A 209 -0.74 -10.78 -11.95
N ILE A 210 -0.99 -11.38 -10.77
CA ILE A 210 -2.34 -11.68 -10.24
C ILE A 210 -2.82 -10.65 -9.21
N ASN A 211 -2.01 -9.63 -8.94
CA ASN A 211 -2.34 -8.56 -8.01
C ASN A 211 -3.38 -7.61 -8.62
N ILE A 212 -4.21 -6.97 -7.79
CA ILE A 212 -5.21 -5.97 -8.22
C ILE A 212 -4.57 -4.84 -9.05
N SER A 213 -3.33 -4.46 -8.71
CA SER A 213 -2.57 -3.41 -9.41
C SER A 213 -2.10 -3.82 -10.80
N SER A 214 -1.91 -5.13 -11.07
CA SER A 214 -1.32 -5.67 -12.31
C SER A 214 -2.33 -6.37 -13.22
N ARG A 215 -3.53 -6.73 -12.74
CA ARG A 215 -4.57 -7.36 -13.58
C ARG A 215 -5.05 -6.41 -14.68
N ARG A 216 -5.57 -6.99 -15.78
CA ARG A 216 -6.20 -6.23 -16.87
C ARG A 216 -7.42 -5.47 -16.35
N ASN A 217 -7.50 -4.16 -16.65
CA ASN A 217 -8.58 -3.29 -16.21
C ASN A 217 -9.77 -3.33 -17.17
N THR A 218 -10.97 -3.32 -16.60
CA THR A 218 -12.22 -2.96 -17.31
C THR A 218 -12.35 -1.43 -17.34
N TYR A 219 -13.34 -0.93 -18.09
CA TYR A 219 -13.69 0.50 -18.05
C TYR A 219 -14.06 0.96 -16.62
N GLU A 220 -14.84 0.17 -15.89
CA GLU A 220 -15.25 0.49 -14.52
C GLU A 220 -14.06 0.53 -13.56
N ASP A 221 -13.14 -0.43 -13.67
CA ASP A 221 -11.87 -0.41 -12.89
C ASP A 221 -11.11 0.89 -13.14
N LEU A 222 -11.00 1.31 -14.42
CA LEU A 222 -10.28 2.54 -14.76
C LEU A 222 -10.93 3.79 -14.18
N ILE A 223 -12.26 3.93 -14.31
CA ILE A 223 -12.98 5.09 -13.77
C ILE A 223 -12.86 5.13 -12.24
N ASN A 224 -12.97 3.99 -11.56
CA ASN A 224 -12.79 3.91 -10.12
C ASN A 224 -11.36 4.32 -9.69
N LYS A 225 -10.32 3.86 -10.38
CA LYS A 225 -8.93 4.25 -10.13
C LYS A 225 -8.68 5.73 -10.41
N ILE A 226 -9.25 6.29 -11.47
CA ILE A 226 -9.17 7.73 -11.79
C ILE A 226 -9.85 8.57 -10.70
N ASN A 227 -11.06 8.19 -10.29
CA ASN A 227 -11.79 8.89 -9.23
C ASN A 227 -11.06 8.82 -7.89
N ALA A 228 -10.51 7.67 -7.51
CA ALA A 228 -9.68 7.52 -6.33
C ALA A 228 -8.43 8.42 -6.38
N SER A 229 -7.79 8.49 -7.56
CA SER A 229 -6.61 9.36 -7.77
C SER A 229 -6.99 10.85 -7.66
N ALA A 230 -8.19 11.24 -8.12
CA ALA A 230 -8.67 12.60 -7.97
C ALA A 230 -8.94 12.94 -6.50
N GLN A 231 -9.60 12.05 -5.76
CA GLN A 231 -9.84 12.22 -4.32
C GLN A 231 -8.53 12.34 -3.54
N PHE A 232 -7.56 11.49 -3.84
CA PHE A 232 -6.25 11.54 -3.19
C PHE A 232 -5.50 12.84 -3.53
N TYR A 233 -5.54 13.30 -4.78
CA TYR A 233 -4.96 14.59 -5.17
C TYR A 233 -5.54 15.74 -4.35
N GLU A 234 -6.86 15.81 -4.21
CA GLU A 234 -7.56 16.83 -3.43
C GLU A 234 -7.18 16.76 -1.94
N GLU A 235 -7.10 15.57 -1.37
CA GLU A 235 -6.68 15.38 0.02
C GLU A 235 -5.24 15.84 0.26
N VAL A 236 -4.30 15.52 -0.64
CA VAL A 236 -2.93 16.03 -0.56
C VAL A 236 -2.88 17.55 -0.65
N MET A 237 -3.65 18.16 -1.57
CA MET A 237 -3.69 19.62 -1.69
C MET A 237 -4.29 20.30 -0.45
N GLN A 238 -5.31 19.69 0.18
CA GLN A 238 -5.84 20.13 1.46
C GLN A 238 -4.81 20.02 2.58
N TYR A 239 -4.11 18.89 2.67
CA TYR A 239 -3.01 18.69 3.62
C TYR A 239 -1.94 19.77 3.45
N LEU A 240 -1.45 20.02 2.23
CA LEU A 240 -0.45 21.06 1.95
C LEU A 240 -0.92 22.45 2.34
N SER A 241 -2.21 22.74 2.17
CA SER A 241 -2.82 24.02 2.53
C SER A 241 -3.00 24.19 4.04
N SER A 242 -3.15 23.09 4.79
CA SER A 242 -3.36 23.12 6.24
C SER A 242 -2.07 23.31 7.05
N ILE A 243 -0.90 23.10 6.42
CA ILE A 243 0.38 23.21 7.14
C ILE A 243 0.77 24.68 7.29
N ASN A 244 0.87 25.11 8.52
CA ASN A 244 1.29 26.46 8.91
C ASN A 244 2.70 26.44 9.51
N SER A 245 3.40 27.59 9.47
CA SER A 245 4.70 27.78 10.12
C SER A 245 5.80 26.83 9.61
N LEU A 246 5.99 26.81 8.30
CA LEU A 246 7.02 26.01 7.63
C LEU A 246 8.39 26.70 7.70
N ASP A 247 9.45 25.91 7.97
CA ASP A 247 10.83 26.35 7.75
C ASP A 247 11.18 26.33 6.24
N GLU A 248 12.36 26.85 5.87
CA GLU A 248 12.80 26.96 4.46
C GLU A 248 12.85 25.59 3.77
N TYR A 249 13.28 24.54 4.48
CA TYR A 249 13.34 23.19 3.94
C TYR A 249 11.93 22.65 3.65
N GLN A 250 11.01 22.80 4.58
CA GLN A 250 9.62 22.37 4.45
C GLN A 250 8.89 23.15 3.33
N VAL A 251 9.17 24.46 3.19
CA VAL A 251 8.67 25.25 2.05
C VAL A 251 9.17 24.66 0.73
N SER A 252 10.45 24.30 0.65
CA SER A 252 11.01 23.71 -0.58
C SER A 252 10.35 22.36 -0.92
N LEU A 253 10.08 21.52 0.07
CA LEU A 253 9.35 20.24 -0.12
C LEU A 253 7.93 20.49 -0.62
N LYS A 254 7.19 21.38 0.05
CA LYS A 254 5.83 21.75 -0.36
C LYS A 254 5.77 22.19 -1.81
N LEU A 255 6.62 23.12 -2.22
CA LEU A 255 6.71 23.58 -3.61
C LEU A 255 7.10 22.46 -4.59
N SER A 256 7.98 21.55 -4.18
CA SER A 256 8.34 20.37 -4.97
C SER A 256 7.14 19.46 -5.20
N ILE A 257 6.39 19.13 -4.14
CA ILE A 257 5.18 18.30 -4.21
C ILE A 257 4.11 18.96 -5.09
N GLU A 258 3.80 20.24 -4.90
CA GLU A 258 2.82 20.98 -5.70
C GLU A 258 3.13 20.94 -7.20
N ARG A 259 4.42 20.97 -7.57
CA ARG A 259 4.87 20.89 -8.97
C ARG A 259 4.81 19.47 -9.55
N THR A 260 5.05 18.45 -8.75
CA THR A 260 5.23 17.07 -9.23
C THR A 260 3.97 16.23 -9.11
N LEU A 261 3.12 16.47 -8.10
CA LEU A 261 1.98 15.63 -7.74
C LEU A 261 1.05 15.32 -8.92
N ALA A 262 0.55 16.34 -9.61
CA ALA A 262 -0.38 16.17 -10.74
C ALA A 262 0.26 15.33 -11.86
N SER A 263 1.54 15.58 -12.16
CA SER A 263 2.27 14.86 -13.19
C SER A 263 2.54 13.40 -12.78
N PHE A 264 2.88 13.16 -11.53
CA PHE A 264 3.12 11.82 -11.00
C PHE A 264 1.82 11.00 -11.00
N ILE A 265 0.73 11.53 -10.46
CA ILE A 265 -0.56 10.82 -10.48
C ILE A 265 -0.98 10.50 -11.90
N GLN A 266 -0.90 11.46 -12.82
CA GLN A 266 -1.28 11.23 -14.21
C GLN A 266 -0.40 10.20 -14.91
N ASN A 267 0.93 10.30 -14.79
CA ASN A 267 1.86 9.49 -15.57
C ASN A 267 2.09 8.11 -14.97
N ASP A 268 2.22 8.03 -13.65
CA ASP A 268 2.66 6.81 -12.98
C ASP A 268 1.49 6.02 -12.38
N ARG A 269 0.39 6.70 -12.04
CA ARG A 269 -0.78 6.04 -11.42
C ARG A 269 -1.94 5.82 -12.36
N ILE A 270 -2.20 6.72 -13.33
CA ILE A 270 -3.33 6.60 -14.26
C ILE A 270 -2.91 5.99 -15.59
N HIS A 271 -1.88 6.52 -16.27
CA HIS A 271 -1.52 6.06 -17.61
C HIS A 271 -1.11 4.59 -17.64
N GLY A 272 -0.33 4.12 -16.66
CA GLY A 272 0.04 2.71 -16.56
C GLY A 272 -1.20 1.79 -16.51
N GLN A 273 -2.25 2.24 -15.84
CA GLN A 273 -3.51 1.49 -15.76
C GLN A 273 -4.32 1.54 -17.05
N VAL A 274 -4.31 2.68 -17.77
CA VAL A 274 -4.95 2.81 -19.09
C VAL A 274 -4.32 1.86 -20.11
N PHE A 275 -3.00 1.70 -20.11
CA PHE A 275 -2.32 0.76 -21.01
C PHE A 275 -2.64 -0.71 -20.68
N ASN A 276 -3.04 -1.01 -19.45
CA ASN A 276 -3.45 -2.35 -19.03
C ASN A 276 -4.95 -2.60 -19.21
N ALA A 277 -5.55 -2.10 -20.30
CA ALA A 277 -6.97 -2.23 -20.61
C ALA A 277 -7.20 -2.55 -22.10
N SER A 278 -8.48 -2.79 -22.49
CA SER A 278 -8.84 -2.85 -23.90
C SER A 278 -8.80 -1.45 -24.53
N ILE A 279 -8.59 -1.36 -25.85
CA ILE A 279 -8.63 -0.09 -26.59
C ILE A 279 -9.96 0.65 -26.36
N LYS A 280 -11.08 -0.08 -26.35
CA LYS A 280 -12.42 0.46 -26.09
C LYS A 280 -12.50 1.10 -24.69
N ASP A 281 -12.11 0.34 -23.65
CA ASP A 281 -12.19 0.79 -22.27
C ASP A 281 -11.24 1.96 -22.01
N ALA A 282 -10.01 1.88 -22.54
CA ALA A 282 -9.03 2.96 -22.46
C ALA A 282 -9.55 4.25 -23.12
N THR A 283 -10.17 4.15 -24.30
CA THR A 283 -10.75 5.32 -25.01
C THR A 283 -11.82 6.02 -24.19
N LEU A 284 -12.74 5.23 -23.61
CA LEU A 284 -13.82 5.76 -22.77
C LEU A 284 -13.24 6.42 -21.51
N ALA A 285 -12.31 5.76 -20.82
CA ALA A 285 -11.71 6.27 -19.60
C ALA A 285 -10.90 7.57 -19.83
N VAL A 286 -10.13 7.65 -20.95
CA VAL A 286 -9.43 8.89 -21.33
C VAL A 286 -10.42 10.03 -21.58
N LYS A 287 -11.54 9.78 -22.27
CA LYS A 287 -12.59 10.77 -22.51
C LYS A 287 -13.20 11.27 -21.20
N GLU A 288 -13.55 10.39 -20.29
CA GLU A 288 -14.08 10.74 -18.97
C GLU A 288 -13.07 11.53 -18.12
N SER A 289 -11.80 11.15 -18.13
CA SER A 289 -10.76 11.81 -17.31
C SER A 289 -10.41 13.23 -17.78
N MET A 290 -10.81 13.64 -18.99
CA MET A 290 -10.52 14.98 -19.51
C MET A 290 -11.22 16.12 -18.77
N HIS A 291 -12.24 15.84 -17.98
CA HIS A 291 -12.92 16.83 -17.13
C HIS A 291 -12.20 17.10 -15.81
N ILE A 292 -11.22 16.27 -15.43
CA ILE A 292 -10.47 16.41 -14.17
C ILE A 292 -9.47 17.57 -14.30
N PRO A 293 -9.58 18.64 -13.49
CA PRO A 293 -8.84 19.90 -13.70
C PRO A 293 -7.32 19.77 -13.70
N PHE A 294 -6.77 18.87 -12.86
CA PHE A 294 -5.31 18.69 -12.73
C PHE A 294 -4.70 17.76 -13.77
N ILE A 295 -5.53 17.02 -14.53
CA ILE A 295 -5.06 16.15 -15.60
C ILE A 295 -4.78 16.95 -16.87
N SER A 296 -3.54 16.92 -17.35
CA SER A 296 -3.16 17.58 -18.59
C SER A 296 -3.77 16.88 -19.81
N LYS A 297 -4.77 17.51 -20.43
CA LYS A 297 -5.44 17.03 -21.67
C LYS A 297 -4.42 16.71 -22.78
N ARG A 298 -3.39 17.57 -22.97
CA ARG A 298 -2.34 17.33 -23.98
C ARG A 298 -1.55 16.05 -23.72
N ARG A 299 -1.15 15.80 -22.48
CA ARG A 299 -0.40 14.59 -22.11
C ARG A 299 -1.27 13.34 -22.25
N MET A 300 -2.55 13.41 -21.84
CA MET A 300 -3.49 12.30 -22.00
C MET A 300 -3.67 11.94 -23.47
N TRP A 301 -3.93 12.91 -24.34
CA TRP A 301 -4.05 12.69 -25.78
C TRP A 301 -2.79 12.17 -26.42
N PHE A 302 -1.63 12.72 -26.10
CA PHE A 302 -0.36 12.27 -26.63
C PHE A 302 -0.06 10.81 -26.26
N ARG A 303 -0.23 10.45 -25.00
CA ARG A 303 -0.05 9.08 -24.55
C ARG A 303 -1.10 8.11 -25.12
N TYR A 304 -2.32 8.56 -25.26
CA TYR A 304 -3.36 7.79 -25.92
C TYR A 304 -3.03 7.51 -27.40
N LEU A 305 -2.51 8.50 -28.13
CA LEU A 305 -2.02 8.30 -29.50
C LEU A 305 -0.86 7.31 -29.57
N LEU A 306 0.11 7.41 -28.65
CA LEU A 306 1.17 6.42 -28.54
C LEU A 306 0.62 5.01 -28.29
N PHE A 307 -0.37 4.88 -27.41
CA PHE A 307 -1.04 3.62 -27.14
C PHE A 307 -1.71 3.04 -28.41
N LEU A 308 -2.40 3.88 -29.20
CA LEU A 308 -3.01 3.45 -30.47
C LEU A 308 -1.98 3.01 -31.51
N ILE A 309 -0.82 3.65 -31.55
CA ILE A 309 0.24 3.37 -32.55
C ILE A 309 1.04 2.12 -32.17
N TYR A 310 1.42 2.00 -30.91
CA TYR A 310 2.35 0.98 -30.45
C TYR A 310 1.70 -0.18 -29.69
N GLY A 311 0.38 -0.11 -29.42
CA GLY A 311 -0.36 -1.15 -28.72
C GLY A 311 0.06 -1.38 -27.27
N ARG A 312 0.75 -0.40 -26.66
CA ARG A 312 1.28 -0.47 -25.29
C ARG A 312 1.06 0.82 -24.54
#